data_9aab7cf8fea3b986949698cc2f6b17c2
#
_entry.id   9aab7cf8fea3b986949698cc2f6b17c2
#
_cell.length_a   1.000
_cell.length_b   1.000
_cell.length_c   1.000
_cell.angle_alpha   90.00
_cell.angle_beta   90.00
_cell.angle_gamma   90.00
#
_symmetry.space_group_name_H-M   'P 1'
#
loop_
_entity.id
_entity.type
_entity.pdbx_description
1 polymer ?
#
loop_
_entity_poly.entity_id
_entity_poly.type
_entity_poly.pdbx_seq_one_letter_code
_entity_poly.pdbx_strand_id
1 'polypeptide(L)' 'MTIREHRKAKRLTLHQLSELSGVSVTQIQAVETGKSDPGNMSARNLLAIAKALDANPFELIASSE' A
#
# COMPACT_ATOMS: atom_id res chain seq x y z
N MET A 1 -11.30 1.96 -0.02
CA MET A 1 -10.56 1.06 0.89
C MET A 1 -9.11 1.50 1.00
N THR A 2 -8.56 1.44 2.19
CA THR A 2 -7.16 1.78 2.44
C THR A 2 -6.24 0.65 1.99
N ILE A 3 -4.93 0.94 1.93
CA ILE A 3 -3.92 -0.10 1.64
C ILE A 3 -4.04 -1.25 2.63
N ARG A 4 -4.21 -0.92 3.92
CA ARG A 4 -4.34 -1.94 4.96
C ARG A 4 -5.57 -2.82 4.74
N GLU A 5 -6.70 -2.22 4.38
CA GLU A 5 -7.92 -2.97 4.12
C GLU A 5 -7.77 -3.90 2.92
N HIS A 6 -7.18 -3.41 1.83
CA HIS A 6 -6.89 -4.24 0.66
C HIS A 6 -5.96 -5.39 1.00
N ARG A 7 -4.91 -5.09 1.78
CA ARG A 7 -3.94 -6.10 2.20
C ARG A 7 -4.62 -7.21 3.00
N LYS A 8 -5.43 -6.82 3.98
CA LYS A 8 -6.13 -7.79 4.83
C LYS A 8 -7.16 -8.60 4.05
N ALA A 9 -7.83 -7.98 3.10
CA ALA A 9 -8.78 -8.69 2.24
C ALA A 9 -8.10 -9.79 1.43
N LYS A 10 -6.85 -9.62 1.09
CA LYS A 10 -6.04 -10.63 0.39
C LYS A 10 -5.28 -11.55 1.33
N ARG A 11 -5.46 -11.38 2.65
CA ARG A 11 -4.80 -12.19 3.68
C ARG A 11 -3.28 -12.13 3.58
N LEU A 12 -2.75 -10.95 3.25
CA LEU A 12 -1.31 -10.74 3.15
C LEU A 12 -0.77 -10.13 4.43
N THR A 13 0.41 -10.60 4.86
CA THR A 13 1.15 -9.93 5.91
C THR A 13 1.89 -8.74 5.33
N LEU A 14 2.42 -7.86 6.19
CA LEU A 14 3.28 -6.75 5.75
C LEU A 14 4.49 -7.27 4.97
N HIS A 15 5.11 -8.34 5.44
CA HIS A 15 6.25 -8.96 4.75
C HIS A 15 5.87 -9.48 3.37
N GLN A 16 4.72 -10.13 3.26
CA GLN A 16 4.27 -10.66 1.98
C GLN A 16 4.00 -9.53 0.98
N LEU A 17 3.35 -8.46 1.43
CA LEU A 17 3.12 -7.32 0.56
C LEU A 17 4.43 -6.66 0.15
N SER A 18 5.38 -6.55 1.09
CA SER A 18 6.70 -6.02 0.80
C SER A 18 7.41 -6.85 -0.28
N GLU A 19 7.38 -8.17 -0.17
CA GLU A 19 7.98 -9.06 -1.15
C GLU A 19 7.34 -8.92 -2.53
N LEU A 20 6.02 -8.84 -2.58
CA LEU A 20 5.29 -8.75 -3.84
C LEU A 20 5.49 -7.40 -4.52
N SER A 21 5.58 -6.32 -3.76
CA SER A 21 5.66 -4.97 -4.30
C SER A 21 7.09 -4.46 -4.45
N GLY A 22 8.03 -5.01 -3.71
CA GLY A 22 9.40 -4.49 -3.66
C GLY A 22 9.52 -3.24 -2.80
N VAL A 23 8.46 -2.85 -2.09
CA VAL A 23 8.46 -1.70 -1.18
C VAL A 23 8.75 -2.19 0.23
N SER A 24 9.58 -1.47 0.98
CA SER A 24 9.98 -1.91 2.32
C SER A 24 8.80 -2.00 3.28
N VAL A 25 8.88 -2.92 4.23
CA VAL A 25 7.88 -3.06 5.29
C VAL A 25 7.72 -1.74 6.06
N THR A 26 8.83 -1.08 6.37
CA THR A 26 8.81 0.19 7.09
C THR A 26 8.00 1.24 6.36
N GLN A 27 8.17 1.34 5.05
CA GLN A 27 7.44 2.31 4.24
C GLN A 27 5.95 1.97 4.17
N ILE A 28 5.62 0.70 3.96
CA ILE A 28 4.23 0.25 3.93
C ILE A 28 3.57 0.52 5.27
N GLN A 29 4.24 0.17 6.36
CA GLN A 29 3.71 0.38 7.71
C GLN A 29 3.49 1.87 8.01
N ALA A 30 4.42 2.73 7.58
CA ALA A 30 4.28 4.18 7.77
C ALA A 30 3.02 4.71 7.10
N VAL A 31 2.72 4.22 5.91
CA VAL A 31 1.51 4.61 5.19
C VAL A 31 0.26 4.06 5.88
N GLU A 32 0.29 2.81 6.31
CA GLU A 32 -0.86 2.17 6.97
C GLU A 32 -1.20 2.83 8.30
N THR A 33 -0.20 3.32 9.01
CA THR A 33 -0.40 3.94 10.34
C THR A 33 -0.64 5.46 10.26
N GLY A 34 -0.62 6.03 9.07
CA GLY A 34 -0.88 7.44 8.87
C GLY A 34 0.33 8.34 9.06
N LYS A 35 1.53 7.78 9.28
CA LYS A 35 2.76 8.57 9.37
C LYS A 35 3.17 9.17 8.02
N SER A 36 2.81 8.49 6.94
CA SER A 36 3.05 8.97 5.59
C SER A 36 1.75 8.89 4.80
N ASP A 37 1.58 9.84 3.89
CA ASP A 37 0.42 9.87 3.01
C ASP A 37 0.74 9.03 1.77
N PRO A 38 -0.16 8.12 1.34
CA PRO A 38 0.04 7.40 0.07
C PRO A 38 0.29 8.33 -1.12
N GLY A 39 -0.30 9.54 -1.10
CA GLY A 39 -0.09 10.52 -2.14
C GLY A 39 1.34 11.06 -2.20
N ASN A 40 2.11 10.93 -1.12
CA ASN A 40 3.52 11.36 -1.08
C ASN A 40 4.47 10.23 -1.47
N MET A 41 3.96 9.04 -1.68
CA MET A 41 4.76 7.91 -2.11
C MET A 41 5.17 8.10 -3.57
N SER A 42 6.34 7.60 -3.97
CA SER A 42 6.72 7.66 -5.37
C SER A 42 5.69 6.91 -6.22
N ALA A 43 5.49 7.37 -7.45
CA ALA A 43 4.54 6.72 -8.36
C ALA A 43 4.90 5.24 -8.55
N ARG A 44 6.20 4.94 -8.67
CA ARG A 44 6.67 3.57 -8.84
C ARG A 44 6.23 2.69 -7.66
N ASN A 45 6.43 3.17 -6.44
CA ASN A 45 6.09 2.39 -5.26
C ASN A 45 4.58 2.24 -5.10
N LEU A 46 3.83 3.32 -5.35
CA LEU A 46 2.38 3.26 -5.27
C LEU A 46 1.80 2.29 -6.29
N LEU A 47 2.28 2.34 -7.53
CA LEU A 47 1.83 1.45 -8.59
C LEU A 47 2.20 -0.01 -8.29
N ALA A 48 3.39 -0.23 -7.71
CA ALA A 48 3.82 -1.57 -7.33
C ALA A 48 2.92 -2.17 -6.24
N ILE A 49 2.56 -1.36 -5.25
CA ILE A 49 1.63 -1.80 -4.19
C ILE A 49 0.25 -2.06 -4.78
N ALA A 50 -0.24 -1.17 -5.62
CA ALA A 50 -1.55 -1.33 -6.25
C ALA A 50 -1.61 -2.62 -7.08
N LYS A 51 -0.55 -2.91 -7.83
CA LYS A 51 -0.47 -4.13 -8.61
C LYS A 51 -0.46 -5.37 -7.71
N ALA A 52 0.31 -5.33 -6.63
CA ALA A 52 0.38 -6.44 -5.69
C ALA A 52 -0.98 -6.70 -5.03
N LEU A 53 -1.76 -5.66 -4.80
CA LEU A 53 -3.07 -5.75 -4.17
C LEU A 53 -4.20 -5.92 -5.18
N ASP A 54 -3.90 -5.86 -6.47
CA ASP A 54 -4.91 -5.87 -7.53
C ASP A 54 -5.94 -4.76 -7.28
N ALA A 55 -5.46 -3.58 -6.96
CA ALA A 55 -6.28 -2.42 -6.60
C ALA A 55 -5.98 -1.24 -7.52
N ASN A 56 -6.95 -0.33 -7.62
CA ASN A 56 -6.78 0.90 -8.37
C ASN A 56 -5.95 1.88 -7.54
N PRO A 57 -4.79 2.36 -8.05
CA PRO A 57 -3.96 3.27 -7.27
C PRO A 57 -4.67 4.56 -6.88
N PHE A 58 -5.59 5.04 -7.69
CA PHE A 58 -6.36 6.24 -7.34
C PHE A 58 -7.24 6.02 -6.12
N GLU A 59 -7.79 4.83 -5.95
CA GLU A 59 -8.55 4.48 -4.75
C GLU A 59 -7.67 4.46 -3.51
N LEU A 60 -6.44 4.01 -3.64
CA LEU A 60 -5.51 3.98 -2.51
C LEU A 60 -5.17 5.38 -2.02
N ILE A 61 -5.03 6.34 -2.94
CA ILE A 61 -4.78 7.74 -2.58
C ILE A 61 -6.03 8.36 -1.95
N ALA A 62 -7.18 8.16 -2.57
CA ALA A 62 -8.43 8.77 -2.12
C ALA A 62 -8.86 8.28 -0.74
N SER A 63 -8.60 7.01 -0.41
CA SER A 63 -9.00 6.44 0.86
C SER A 63 -8.03 6.71 1.99
N SER A 64 -6.96 7.47 1.75
CA SER A 64 -6.00 7.86 2.78
C SER A 64 -6.54 8.98 3.68
N GLU A 65 -7.63 9.59 3.31
CA GLU A 65 -8.30 10.62 4.11
C GLU A 65 -9.19 9.98 5.20
#